data_e921dd800b6df9ff35a5e65d292af76b
#
_entry.id   e921dd800b6df9ff35a5e65d292af76b
#
_cell.length_a   1.000
_cell.length_b   1.000
_cell.length_c   1.000
_cell.angle_alpha   90.00
_cell.angle_beta   90.00
_cell.angle_gamma   90.00
#
_symmetry.space_group_name_H-M   'P 1'
#
loop_
_entity.id
_entity.type
_entity.pdbx_description
1 polymer ?
#
loop_
_entity_poly.entity_id
_entity_poly.type
_entity_poly.pdbx_seq_one_letter_code
_entity_poly.pdbx_strand_id
1 'polypeptide(L)'
;GADSIYELSQAYLAQLERAKDRESLCRLLQDALEGFMRARFGPAEGAGAHIRRALRYMGDHYSKPLTLDAVANAVSLSPNYLSSLFRKQLHCTFREQLCRIRVEESKSLLLNTEYSLADIALAMGFADQSYYCKSFKRIVGIPPGRFRQSV
;
A
#
# COMPACT_ATOMS: atom_id res chain seq x y z
N GLY A 1 -30.58 -2.14 1.68
CA GLY A 1 -29.37 -1.57 2.32
C GLY A 1 -29.36 -1.71 3.83
N ALA A 2 -30.36 -1.18 4.56
CA ALA A 2 -30.41 -1.23 6.04
C ALA A 2 -30.67 -2.66 6.56
N ASP A 3 -31.57 -3.38 5.93
CA ASP A 3 -31.93 -4.76 6.32
C ASP A 3 -30.73 -5.71 6.19
N SER A 4 -29.93 -5.58 5.16
CA SER A 4 -28.72 -6.39 4.93
C SER A 4 -27.64 -6.16 6.01
N ILE A 5 -27.51 -4.92 6.51
CA ILE A 5 -26.56 -4.60 7.59
C ILE A 5 -27.05 -5.17 8.92
N TYR A 6 -28.34 -5.11 9.17
CA TYR A 6 -28.93 -5.66 10.38
C TYR A 6 -28.79 -7.19 10.43
N GLU A 7 -29.13 -7.90 9.36
CA GLU A 7 -28.96 -9.35 9.27
C GLU A 7 -27.48 -9.76 9.46
N LEU A 8 -26.53 -9.00 8.85
CA LEU A 8 -25.12 -9.22 9.03
C LEU A 8 -24.67 -9.05 10.49
N SER A 9 -25.19 -8.01 11.17
CA SER A 9 -24.86 -7.74 12.57
C SER A 9 -25.33 -8.88 13.49
N GLN A 10 -26.52 -9.40 13.29
CA GLN A 10 -27.05 -10.53 14.05
C GLN A 10 -26.24 -11.81 13.83
N ALA A 11 -25.85 -12.08 12.59
CA ALA A 11 -25.01 -13.24 12.26
C ALA A 11 -23.63 -13.18 12.95
N TYR A 12 -23.00 -12.01 12.99
CA TYR A 12 -21.70 -11.85 13.67
C TYR A 12 -21.81 -11.87 15.18
N LEU A 13 -22.87 -11.31 15.78
CA LEU A 13 -23.12 -11.39 17.23
C LEU A 13 -23.23 -12.83 17.70
N ALA A 14 -24.00 -13.66 16.98
CA ALA A 14 -24.14 -15.08 17.29
C ALA A 14 -22.83 -15.86 17.21
N GLN A 15 -21.91 -15.44 16.36
CA GLN A 15 -20.59 -16.05 16.23
C GLN A 15 -19.61 -15.55 17.31
N LEU A 16 -19.70 -14.27 17.72
CA LEU A 16 -18.91 -13.69 18.81
C LEU A 16 -19.16 -14.41 20.15
N GLU A 17 -20.41 -14.78 20.44
CA GLU A 17 -20.76 -15.54 21.63
C GLU A 17 -20.13 -16.95 21.66
N ARG A 18 -19.76 -17.51 20.51
CA ARG A 18 -19.14 -18.83 20.36
C ARG A 18 -17.61 -18.80 20.30
N ALA A 19 -17.01 -17.63 20.13
CA ALA A 19 -15.56 -17.49 20.08
C ALA A 19 -14.93 -17.76 21.46
N LYS A 20 -14.10 -18.81 21.55
CA LYS A 20 -13.51 -19.26 22.82
C LYS A 20 -12.06 -18.80 23.04
N ASP A 21 -11.43 -18.25 22.03
CA ASP A 21 -10.04 -17.82 22.07
C ASP A 21 -9.81 -16.50 21.32
N ARG A 22 -8.71 -15.82 21.67
CA ARG A 22 -8.34 -14.51 21.14
C ARG A 22 -8.14 -14.53 19.62
N GLU A 23 -7.62 -15.62 19.10
CA GLU A 23 -7.32 -15.71 17.66
C GLU A 23 -8.60 -15.84 16.84
N SER A 24 -9.54 -16.65 17.28
CA SER A 24 -10.89 -16.78 16.70
C SER A 24 -11.65 -15.47 16.77
N LEU A 25 -11.55 -14.74 17.90
CA LEU A 25 -12.17 -13.43 18.06
C LEU A 25 -11.59 -12.40 17.07
N CYS A 26 -10.27 -12.36 16.92
CA CYS A 26 -9.61 -11.45 15.98
C CYS A 26 -10.00 -11.76 14.52
N ARG A 27 -10.08 -13.03 14.13
CA ARG A 27 -10.55 -13.43 12.79
C ARG A 27 -11.99 -13.01 12.56
N LEU A 28 -12.87 -13.27 13.53
CA LEU A 28 -14.28 -12.91 13.46
C LEU A 28 -14.51 -11.40 13.33
N LEU A 29 -13.74 -10.59 14.07
CA LEU A 29 -13.78 -9.14 13.96
C LEU A 29 -13.29 -8.64 12.59
N GLN A 30 -12.26 -9.28 12.03
CA GLN A 30 -11.80 -8.96 10.68
C GLN A 30 -12.84 -9.30 9.63
N ASP A 31 -13.45 -10.49 9.70
CA ASP A 31 -14.50 -10.94 8.78
C ASP A 31 -15.75 -10.06 8.89
N ALA A 32 -16.13 -9.68 10.11
CA ALA A 32 -17.24 -8.76 10.35
C ALA A 32 -16.98 -7.40 9.71
N LEU A 33 -15.78 -6.84 9.91
CA LEU A 33 -15.41 -5.56 9.31
C LEU A 33 -15.46 -5.62 7.78
N GLU A 34 -14.90 -6.68 7.18
CA GLU A 34 -14.96 -6.90 5.74
C GLU A 34 -16.42 -7.05 5.24
N GLY A 35 -17.26 -7.76 5.99
CA GLY A 35 -18.68 -7.94 5.70
C GLY A 35 -19.47 -6.63 5.73
N PHE A 36 -19.29 -5.82 6.78
CA PHE A 36 -19.93 -4.51 6.90
C PHE A 36 -19.45 -3.53 5.82
N MET A 37 -18.16 -3.53 5.51
CA MET A 37 -17.63 -2.72 4.42
C MET A 37 -18.26 -3.10 3.08
N ARG A 38 -18.43 -4.39 2.82
CA ARG A 38 -19.07 -4.91 1.62
C ARG A 38 -20.56 -4.54 1.55
N ALA A 39 -21.28 -4.63 2.66
CA ALA A 39 -22.70 -4.29 2.73
C ALA A 39 -22.97 -2.78 2.56
N ARG A 40 -22.06 -1.93 3.06
CA ARG A 40 -22.20 -0.47 3.00
C ARG A 40 -21.81 0.12 1.64
N PHE A 41 -20.81 -0.46 0.96
CA PHE A 41 -20.22 0.11 -0.26
C PHE A 41 -20.58 -0.68 -1.54
N GLY A 42 -21.51 -1.64 -1.44
CA GLY A 42 -21.96 -2.49 -2.54
C GLY A 42 -21.08 -3.73 -2.75
N PRO A 43 -21.38 -4.60 -3.75
CA PRO A 43 -20.49 -5.69 -4.13
C PRO A 43 -19.16 -5.06 -4.50
N ALA A 44 -18.23 -5.12 -3.56
CA ALA A 44 -16.99 -4.39 -3.58
C ALA A 44 -16.35 -4.56 -4.97
N GLU A 45 -15.96 -3.46 -5.58
CA GLU A 45 -14.75 -3.52 -6.38
C GLU A 45 -13.78 -4.37 -5.54
N GLY A 46 -13.50 -5.60 -5.98
CA GLY A 46 -12.83 -6.58 -5.14
C GLY A 46 -11.55 -6.00 -4.55
N ALA A 47 -11.06 -6.52 -3.45
CA ALA A 47 -9.86 -6.02 -2.75
C ALA A 47 -8.72 -5.63 -3.71
N GLY A 48 -8.67 -6.22 -4.90
CA GLY A 48 -7.81 -5.81 -6.02
C GLY A 48 -8.09 -4.41 -6.59
N ALA A 49 -9.32 -3.91 -6.55
CA ALA A 49 -9.60 -2.56 -7.04
C ALA A 49 -9.15 -1.49 -6.04
N HIS A 50 -9.28 -1.76 -4.75
CA HIS A 50 -8.75 -0.87 -3.72
C HIS A 50 -7.23 -0.75 -3.82
N ILE A 51 -6.53 -1.87 -4.01
CA ILE A 51 -5.08 -1.85 -4.22
C ILE A 51 -4.73 -1.12 -5.52
N ARG A 52 -5.42 -1.34 -6.62
CA ARG A 52 -5.15 -0.60 -7.87
C ARG A 52 -5.33 0.92 -7.70
N ARG A 53 -6.38 1.36 -6.98
CA ARG A 53 -6.57 2.80 -6.67
C ARG A 53 -5.45 3.35 -5.78
N ALA A 54 -5.06 2.59 -4.76
CA ALA A 54 -3.95 2.98 -3.89
C ALA A 54 -2.63 3.09 -4.64
N LEU A 55 -2.31 2.11 -5.49
CA LEU A 55 -1.10 2.14 -6.32
C LEU A 55 -1.09 3.29 -7.32
N ARG A 56 -2.24 3.59 -7.94
CA ARG A 56 -2.37 4.77 -8.82
C ARG A 56 -2.11 6.06 -8.06
N TYR A 57 -2.78 6.24 -6.91
CA TYR A 57 -2.57 7.42 -6.07
C TYR A 57 -1.11 7.57 -5.62
N MET A 58 -0.47 6.46 -5.25
CA MET A 58 0.95 6.45 -4.91
C MET A 58 1.83 6.82 -6.11
N GLY A 59 1.53 6.33 -7.32
CA GLY A 59 2.20 6.68 -8.56
C GLY A 59 2.08 8.16 -8.93
N ASP A 60 0.95 8.78 -8.61
CA ASP A 60 0.73 10.21 -8.88
C ASP A 60 1.41 11.13 -7.82
N HIS A 61 1.76 10.58 -6.65
CA HIS A 61 2.21 11.39 -5.49
C HIS A 61 3.53 10.94 -4.88
N TYR A 62 4.26 9.99 -5.47
CA TYR A 62 5.46 9.36 -4.88
C TYR A 62 6.58 10.34 -4.54
N SER A 63 6.73 11.43 -5.29
CA SER A 63 7.80 12.42 -5.11
C SER A 63 7.63 13.27 -3.83
N LYS A 64 6.43 13.31 -3.26
CA LYS A 64 6.11 14.09 -2.05
C LYS A 64 6.17 13.19 -0.80
N PRO A 65 6.22 13.79 0.40
CA PRO A 65 6.01 13.04 1.63
C PRO A 65 4.65 12.34 1.60
N LEU A 66 4.64 11.03 1.52
CA LEU A 66 3.43 10.22 1.39
C LEU A 66 3.34 9.25 2.57
N THR A 67 2.21 9.28 3.29
CA THR A 67 1.94 8.40 4.42
C THR A 67 0.86 7.38 4.08
N LEU A 68 0.84 6.27 4.83
CA LEU A 68 -0.22 5.26 4.70
C LEU A 68 -1.60 5.88 4.93
N ASP A 69 -1.72 6.80 5.92
CA ASP A 69 -2.97 7.48 6.24
C ASP A 69 -3.47 8.35 5.09
N ALA A 70 -2.58 9.09 4.43
CA ALA A 70 -2.92 9.91 3.28
C ALA A 70 -3.47 9.05 2.12
N VAL A 71 -2.83 7.91 1.83
CA VAL A 71 -3.30 7.00 0.77
C VAL A 71 -4.62 6.33 1.18
N ALA A 72 -4.74 5.89 2.42
CA ALA A 72 -5.97 5.27 2.93
C ALA A 72 -7.16 6.22 2.83
N ASN A 73 -6.99 7.48 3.24
CA ASN A 73 -8.01 8.52 3.11
C ASN A 73 -8.41 8.75 1.64
N ALA A 74 -7.42 8.83 0.73
CA ALA A 74 -7.67 9.05 -0.70
C ALA A 74 -8.47 7.92 -1.35
N VAL A 75 -8.37 6.69 -0.83
CA VAL A 75 -9.13 5.53 -1.33
C VAL A 75 -10.30 5.13 -0.44
N SER A 76 -10.65 5.96 0.55
CA SER A 76 -11.76 5.77 1.49
C SER A 76 -11.67 4.46 2.29
N LEU A 77 -10.47 4.13 2.76
CA LEU A 77 -10.18 2.96 3.59
C LEU A 77 -9.58 3.38 4.93
N SER A 78 -9.65 2.48 5.93
CA SER A 78 -8.84 2.65 7.13
C SER A 78 -7.37 2.30 6.85
N PRO A 79 -6.40 2.96 7.52
CA PRO A 79 -4.97 2.64 7.37
C PRO A 79 -4.65 1.18 7.68
N ASN A 80 -5.29 0.62 8.71
CA ASN A 80 -5.10 -0.78 9.10
C ASN A 80 -5.57 -1.75 8.01
N TYR A 81 -6.73 -1.48 7.41
CA TYR A 81 -7.26 -2.31 6.33
C TYR A 81 -6.37 -2.20 5.08
N LEU A 82 -5.98 -1.00 4.69
CA LEU A 82 -5.06 -0.80 3.57
C LEU A 82 -3.72 -1.50 3.81
N SER A 83 -3.13 -1.40 5.01
CA SER A 83 -1.91 -2.13 5.39
C SER A 83 -2.07 -3.64 5.25
N SER A 84 -3.21 -4.19 5.69
CA SER A 84 -3.56 -5.61 5.52
C SER A 84 -3.63 -6.00 4.04
N LEU A 85 -4.24 -5.17 3.19
CA LEU A 85 -4.33 -5.41 1.75
C LEU A 85 -2.95 -5.45 1.08
N PHE A 86 -2.03 -4.53 1.41
CA PHE A 86 -0.66 -4.56 0.92
C PHE A 86 0.03 -5.90 1.25
N ARG A 87 -0.08 -6.36 2.49
CA ARG A 87 0.51 -7.63 2.91
C ARG A 87 -0.13 -8.83 2.24
N LYS A 88 -1.46 -8.88 2.15
CA LYS A 88 -2.21 -10.03 1.59
C LYS A 88 -2.06 -10.14 0.08
N GLN A 89 -2.06 -9.02 -0.66
CA GLN A 89 -2.11 -9.02 -2.12
C GLN A 89 -0.78 -8.75 -2.81
N LEU A 90 0.08 -7.92 -2.20
CA LEU A 90 1.37 -7.55 -2.77
C LEU A 90 2.54 -8.17 -2.03
N HIS A 91 2.28 -8.89 -0.93
CA HIS A 91 3.30 -9.52 -0.07
C HIS A 91 4.40 -8.54 0.37
N CYS A 92 4.05 -7.26 0.55
CA CYS A 92 4.95 -6.22 0.98
C CYS A 92 4.25 -5.18 1.86
N THR A 93 5.02 -4.32 2.50
CA THR A 93 4.50 -3.17 3.24
C THR A 93 4.26 -1.98 2.31
N PHE A 94 3.46 -1.02 2.77
CA PHE A 94 3.29 0.28 2.09
C PHE A 94 4.63 0.98 1.80
N ARG A 95 5.54 0.99 2.79
CA ARG A 95 6.87 1.62 2.65
C ARG A 95 7.74 0.94 1.59
N GLU A 96 7.72 -0.37 1.55
CA GLU A 96 8.43 -1.15 0.53
C GLU A 96 7.88 -0.88 -0.86
N GLN A 97 6.56 -0.82 -0.99
CA GLN A 97 5.92 -0.52 -2.27
C GLN A 97 6.21 0.91 -2.74
N LEU A 98 6.14 1.91 -1.84
CA LEU A 98 6.51 3.28 -2.17
C LEU A 98 7.98 3.39 -2.60
N CYS A 99 8.86 2.68 -1.90
CA CYS A 99 10.27 2.62 -2.26
C CYS A 99 10.48 2.00 -3.65
N ARG A 100 9.74 0.94 -4.01
CA ARG A 100 9.80 0.34 -5.35
C ARG A 100 9.35 1.31 -6.44
N ILE A 101 8.24 2.02 -6.23
CA ILE A 101 7.75 3.03 -7.18
C ILE A 101 8.82 4.10 -7.39
N ARG A 102 9.37 4.67 -6.32
CA ARG A 102 10.41 5.70 -6.40
C ARG A 102 11.66 5.25 -7.14
N VAL A 103 12.11 4.02 -6.89
CA VAL A 103 13.28 3.44 -7.57
C VAL A 103 12.97 3.23 -9.05
N GLU A 104 11.78 2.74 -9.39
CA GLU A 104 11.41 2.51 -10.79
C GLU A 104 11.38 3.82 -11.58
N GLU A 105 10.72 4.85 -11.03
CA GLU A 105 10.63 6.18 -11.64
C GLU A 105 12.01 6.86 -11.76
N SER A 106 12.93 6.60 -10.81
CA SER A 106 14.29 7.16 -10.86
C SER A 106 15.11 6.67 -12.04
N LYS A 107 14.78 5.51 -12.62
CA LYS A 107 15.51 4.94 -13.76
C LYS A 107 15.50 5.87 -14.97
N SER A 108 14.36 6.50 -15.24
CA SER A 108 14.24 7.43 -16.36
C SER A 108 15.15 8.67 -16.18
N LEU A 109 15.25 9.20 -14.96
CA LEU A 109 16.16 10.32 -14.68
C LEU A 109 17.64 9.91 -14.76
N LEU A 110 17.96 8.68 -14.31
CA LEU A 110 19.33 8.17 -14.42
C LEU A 110 19.80 8.06 -15.86
N LEU A 111 18.91 7.68 -16.78
CA LEU A 111 19.25 7.43 -18.19
C LEU A 111 19.16 8.68 -19.06
N ASN A 112 18.26 9.61 -18.74
CA ASN A 112 17.93 10.71 -19.63
C ASN A 112 18.42 12.08 -19.11
N THR A 113 19.11 12.13 -17.96
CA THR A 113 19.58 13.38 -17.38
C THR A 113 20.97 13.24 -16.75
N GLU A 114 21.69 14.38 -16.64
CA GLU A 114 22.97 14.49 -15.94
C GLU A 114 22.81 14.82 -14.45
N TYR A 115 21.60 14.71 -13.88
CA TYR A 115 21.36 15.01 -12.47
C TYR A 115 22.23 14.15 -11.56
N SER A 116 22.74 14.76 -10.49
CA SER A 116 23.47 14.02 -9.47
C SER A 116 22.58 12.97 -8.79
N LEU A 117 23.19 11.94 -8.20
CA LEU A 117 22.43 10.94 -7.45
C LEU A 117 21.71 11.57 -6.24
N ALA A 118 22.23 12.66 -5.69
CA ALA A 118 21.59 13.41 -4.61
C ALA A 118 20.34 14.13 -5.11
N ASP A 119 20.40 14.79 -6.26
CA ASP A 119 19.26 15.48 -6.86
C ASP A 119 18.16 14.50 -7.25
N ILE A 120 18.53 13.35 -7.85
CA ILE A 120 17.57 12.28 -8.17
C ILE A 120 16.92 11.75 -6.90
N ALA A 121 17.69 11.49 -5.84
CA ALA A 121 17.14 11.01 -4.57
C ALA A 121 16.09 12.00 -4.03
N LEU A 122 16.42 13.30 -4.04
CA LEU A 122 15.53 14.36 -3.57
C LEU A 122 14.27 14.45 -4.47
N ALA A 123 14.43 14.46 -5.77
CA ALA A 123 13.33 14.52 -6.74
C ALA A 123 12.37 13.32 -6.60
N MET A 124 12.88 12.15 -6.25
CA MET A 124 12.08 10.94 -5.99
C MET A 124 11.49 10.89 -4.57
N GLY A 125 11.76 11.87 -3.73
CA GLY A 125 11.21 11.94 -2.37
C GLY A 125 11.93 11.07 -1.35
N PHE A 126 13.17 10.65 -1.60
CA PHE A 126 14.01 10.01 -0.58
C PHE A 126 14.57 11.06 0.40
N ALA A 127 14.75 10.66 1.65
CA ALA A 127 15.30 11.53 2.69
C ALA A 127 16.77 11.91 2.42
N ASP A 128 17.54 10.97 1.84
CA ASP A 128 18.95 11.17 1.53
C ASP A 128 19.41 10.22 0.40
N GLN A 129 20.56 10.57 -0.20
CA GLN A 129 21.20 9.81 -1.28
C GLN A 129 21.62 8.40 -0.83
N SER A 130 22.08 8.24 0.41
CA SER A 130 22.60 6.95 0.90
C SER A 130 21.46 5.93 0.97
N TYR A 131 20.30 6.32 1.48
CA TYR A 131 19.10 5.48 1.53
C TYR A 131 18.59 5.15 0.12
N TYR A 132 18.60 6.13 -0.79
CA TYR A 132 18.28 5.91 -2.20
C TYR A 132 19.18 4.86 -2.83
N CYS A 133 20.52 5.03 -2.75
CA CYS A 133 21.49 4.11 -3.36
C CYS A 133 21.36 2.68 -2.82
N LYS A 134 21.16 2.52 -1.50
CA LYS A 134 20.95 1.21 -0.86
C LYS A 134 19.64 0.57 -1.36
N SER A 135 18.58 1.35 -1.44
CA SER A 135 17.26 0.89 -1.90
C SER A 135 17.29 0.50 -3.37
N PHE A 136 17.91 1.31 -4.21
CA PHE A 136 18.08 1.03 -5.64
C PHE A 136 18.86 -0.27 -5.86
N LYS A 137 20.03 -0.42 -5.21
CA LYS A 137 20.82 -1.66 -5.31
C LYS A 137 20.03 -2.89 -4.83
N ARG A 138 19.27 -2.77 -3.75
CA ARG A 138 18.44 -3.87 -3.23
C ARG A 138 17.35 -4.29 -4.22
N ILE A 139 16.74 -3.34 -4.93
CA ILE A 139 15.59 -3.59 -5.82
C ILE A 139 16.06 -3.97 -7.23
N VAL A 140 17.09 -3.29 -7.77
CA VAL A 140 17.56 -3.45 -9.14
C VAL A 140 18.73 -4.44 -9.25
N GLY A 141 19.42 -4.71 -8.13
CA GLY A 141 20.58 -5.60 -8.08
C GLY A 141 21.94 -4.90 -8.24
N ILE A 142 21.98 -3.76 -8.90
CA ILE A 142 23.20 -2.96 -9.12
C ILE A 142 23.05 -1.53 -8.59
N PRO A 143 24.15 -0.85 -8.23
CA PRO A 143 24.08 0.54 -7.79
C PRO A 143 23.59 1.49 -8.91
N PRO A 144 22.91 2.63 -8.55
CA PRO A 144 22.37 3.55 -9.56
C PRO A 144 23.44 4.18 -10.46
N GLY A 145 24.67 4.44 -9.94
CA GLY A 145 25.76 4.93 -10.75
C GLY A 145 26.22 3.92 -11.82
N ARG A 146 26.21 2.62 -11.51
CA ARG A 146 26.48 1.58 -12.52
C ARG A 146 25.32 1.43 -13.51
N PHE A 147 24.08 1.54 -13.02
CA PHE A 147 22.91 1.49 -13.89
C PHE A 147 22.94 2.61 -14.94
N ARG A 148 23.35 3.83 -14.58
CA ARG A 148 23.55 4.95 -15.51
C ARG A 148 24.55 4.65 -16.62
N GLN A 149 25.61 3.87 -16.31
CA GLN A 149 26.69 3.54 -17.26
C GLN A 149 26.40 2.31 -18.13
N SER A 150 25.29 1.59 -17.86
CA SER A 150 24.99 0.31 -18.52
C SER A 150 24.15 0.45 -19.79
N VAL A 151 23.87 1.68 -20.21
CA VAL A 151 23.16 2.09 -21.44
C VAL A 151 24.04 3.10 -22.22
#